data_9715f149db1be522708e40223547a5d6
#
_entry.id   9715f149db1be522708e40223547a5d6
#
_cell.length_a   1.000
_cell.length_b   1.000
_cell.length_c   1.000
_cell.angle_alpha   90.00
_cell.angle_beta   90.00
_cell.angle_gamma   90.00
#
_symmetry.space_group_name_H-M   'P 1'
#
loop_
_entity.id
_entity.type
_entity.pdbx_description
1 polymer ?
#
loop_
_entity_poly.entity_id
_entity_poly.type
_entity_poly.pdbx_seq_one_letter_code
_entity_poly.pdbx_strand_id
1 'polypeptide(L)'
;LDDGATLMSVNTYAPNPSNINPKRQKDKYGTSLDQNLLGISQKGEQIIIPDRSVVKIIENRGDKALVKALSIPEELEVSKAKLSTFPSIKKGFRKVVAIDIENQNFMVFEKSRQTNEWELISYVYTKTGIDSELGYETPKGFFTVPVVKYVMPYTDETGQKAGTAKFAIRFCGGGYLHGTPINVQEEVNKEFFLRQKEFTLGTYTGTRKCVRTSEGHAKFLFDWLVGSPNKDSNDQRLSEDAYFIVF
;
A
#
# COMPACT_ATOMS: atom_id res chain seq x y z
N LEU A 1 -11.24 -14.56 12.30
CA LEU A 1 -10.13 -15.25 11.58
C LEU A 1 -9.71 -16.57 12.26
N ASP A 2 -10.48 -17.07 13.24
CA ASP A 2 -10.10 -18.20 14.10
C ASP A 2 -10.55 -19.59 13.59
N ASP A 3 -11.00 -19.69 12.36
CA ASP A 3 -11.63 -20.92 11.83
C ASP A 3 -10.67 -21.84 11.05
N GLY A 4 -9.37 -21.73 11.25
CA GLY A 4 -8.36 -22.54 10.55
C GLY A 4 -8.20 -22.22 9.06
N ALA A 5 -8.75 -21.09 8.63
CA ALA A 5 -8.73 -20.66 7.24
C ALA A 5 -7.30 -20.41 6.74
N THR A 6 -7.02 -20.86 5.52
CA THR A 6 -5.77 -20.53 4.85
C THR A 6 -5.83 -19.10 4.32
N LEU A 7 -5.03 -18.21 4.91
CA LEU A 7 -4.86 -16.85 4.45
C LEU A 7 -3.65 -16.73 3.53
N MET A 8 -3.80 -15.95 2.47
CA MET A 8 -2.75 -15.64 1.50
C MET A 8 -2.75 -14.15 1.17
N SER A 9 -1.67 -13.67 0.58
CA SER A 9 -1.57 -12.31 0.07
C SER A 9 -1.49 -12.34 -1.47
N VAL A 10 -2.20 -11.43 -2.12
CA VAL A 10 -2.05 -11.20 -3.56
C VAL A 10 -0.62 -10.73 -3.85
N ASN A 11 -0.01 -11.24 -4.91
CA ASN A 11 1.36 -10.93 -5.31
C ASN A 11 1.45 -10.76 -6.83
N THR A 12 1.16 -9.56 -7.29
CA THR A 12 1.11 -9.20 -8.72
C THR A 12 2.08 -8.09 -9.10
N TYR A 13 2.78 -7.51 -8.11
CA TYR A 13 3.74 -6.44 -8.35
C TYR A 13 4.88 -6.88 -9.28
N ALA A 14 5.12 -6.06 -10.31
CA ALA A 14 6.30 -6.14 -11.15
C ALA A 14 7.09 -4.82 -11.03
N PRO A 15 8.38 -4.85 -10.67
CA PRO A 15 9.22 -3.65 -10.75
C PRO A 15 9.35 -3.24 -12.22
N ASN A 16 9.18 -1.96 -12.51
CA ASN A 16 9.26 -1.37 -13.85
C ASN A 16 8.35 -2.07 -14.88
N PRO A 17 7.02 -2.03 -14.71
CA PRO A 17 6.13 -2.57 -15.71
C PRO A 17 6.37 -1.82 -17.02
N SER A 18 6.73 -2.56 -18.07
CA SER A 18 7.10 -2.02 -19.38
C SER A 18 5.93 -1.37 -20.14
N ASN A 19 4.70 -1.49 -19.63
CA ASN A 19 3.51 -0.89 -20.21
C ASN A 19 2.57 -0.42 -19.09
N ILE A 20 2.48 0.88 -18.90
CA ILE A 20 1.29 1.49 -18.32
C ILE A 20 0.16 1.13 -19.29
N ASN A 21 -0.80 0.34 -18.85
CA ASN A 21 -1.92 -0.07 -19.70
C ASN A 21 -2.66 1.19 -20.17
N PRO A 22 -2.61 1.55 -21.48
CA PRO A 22 -3.23 2.77 -21.98
C PRO A 22 -4.75 2.75 -21.84
N LYS A 23 -5.34 1.56 -21.70
CA LYS A 23 -6.76 1.39 -21.36
C LYS A 23 -6.86 1.08 -19.89
N ARG A 24 -7.08 2.10 -19.08
CA ARG A 24 -7.30 2.01 -17.63
C ARG A 24 -8.59 1.25 -17.35
N GLN A 25 -8.52 -0.08 -17.42
CA GLN A 25 -9.63 -0.93 -17.05
C GLN A 25 -9.92 -0.76 -15.56
N LYS A 26 -11.17 -0.47 -15.25
CA LYS A 26 -11.71 -0.44 -13.89
C LYS A 26 -12.80 -1.46 -13.72
N ASP A 27 -12.94 -1.94 -12.49
CA ASP A 27 -14.10 -2.74 -12.12
C ASP A 27 -15.29 -1.86 -11.67
N LYS A 28 -16.39 -2.50 -11.29
CA LYS A 28 -17.60 -1.82 -10.82
C LYS A 28 -17.42 -1.03 -9.50
N TYR A 29 -16.35 -1.27 -8.78
CA TYR A 29 -15.98 -0.54 -7.55
C TYR A 29 -15.04 0.64 -7.83
N GLY A 30 -14.69 0.87 -9.09
CA GLY A 30 -13.78 1.93 -9.51
C GLY A 30 -12.30 1.62 -9.31
N THR A 31 -11.95 0.37 -8.95
CA THR A 31 -10.57 -0.05 -8.79
C THR A 31 -9.90 -0.26 -10.14
N SER A 32 -8.76 0.36 -10.37
CA SER A 32 -7.98 0.22 -11.60
C SER A 32 -7.21 -1.11 -11.63
N LEU A 33 -7.12 -1.73 -12.82
CA LEU A 33 -6.39 -2.99 -13.00
C LEU A 33 -4.89 -2.82 -12.72
N ASP A 34 -4.25 -1.82 -13.30
CA ASP A 34 -2.81 -1.51 -13.10
C ASP A 34 -1.98 -2.79 -12.77
N GLN A 35 -1.38 -2.86 -11.58
CA GLN A 35 -0.62 -4.01 -11.09
C GLN A 35 -1.43 -4.90 -10.13
N ASN A 36 -2.74 -4.89 -10.24
CA ASN A 36 -3.67 -5.62 -9.40
C ASN A 36 -4.09 -6.96 -10.03
N LEU A 37 -4.72 -7.82 -9.25
CA LEU A 37 -5.18 -9.13 -9.68
C LEU A 37 -6.62 -9.06 -10.20
N LEU A 38 -6.84 -9.57 -11.40
CA LEU A 38 -8.19 -9.76 -11.93
C LEU A 38 -8.77 -11.07 -11.40
N GLY A 39 -9.90 -11.00 -10.75
CA GLY A 39 -10.72 -12.12 -10.32
C GLY A 39 -12.04 -12.18 -11.06
N ILE A 40 -12.64 -13.36 -11.15
CA ILE A 40 -13.94 -13.61 -11.77
C ILE A 40 -14.93 -14.03 -10.68
N SER A 41 -16.04 -13.29 -10.56
CA SER A 41 -17.11 -13.65 -9.64
C SER A 41 -17.92 -14.85 -10.16
N GLN A 42 -18.74 -15.46 -9.31
CA GLN A 42 -19.66 -16.54 -9.71
C GLN A 42 -20.66 -16.11 -10.79
N LYS A 43 -20.92 -14.80 -10.93
CA LYS A 43 -21.77 -14.22 -11.99
C LYS A 43 -21.02 -13.90 -13.28
N GLY A 44 -19.72 -14.22 -13.37
CA GLY A 44 -18.87 -13.89 -14.51
C GLY A 44 -18.36 -12.45 -14.55
N GLU A 45 -18.60 -11.66 -13.50
CA GLU A 45 -18.12 -10.27 -13.44
C GLU A 45 -16.62 -10.23 -13.17
N GLN A 46 -15.92 -9.32 -13.83
CA GLN A 46 -14.51 -9.00 -13.59
C GLN A 46 -14.38 -8.03 -12.42
N ILE A 47 -13.71 -8.44 -11.36
CA ILE A 47 -13.47 -7.64 -10.16
C ILE A 47 -11.99 -7.64 -9.85
N ILE A 48 -11.48 -6.49 -9.42
CA ILE A 48 -10.05 -6.28 -9.24
C ILE A 48 -9.69 -6.34 -7.77
N ILE A 49 -8.77 -7.23 -7.41
CA ILE A 49 -8.20 -7.34 -6.06
C ILE A 49 -6.85 -6.64 -6.08
N PRO A 50 -6.64 -5.58 -5.28
CA PRO A 50 -5.37 -4.89 -5.22
C PRO A 50 -4.21 -5.81 -4.82
N ASP A 51 -3.01 -5.59 -5.38
CA ASP A 51 -1.79 -6.27 -4.95
C ASP A 51 -1.59 -6.12 -3.44
N ARG A 52 -1.04 -7.14 -2.78
CA ARG A 52 -0.84 -7.25 -1.32
C ARG A 52 -2.13 -7.37 -0.49
N SER A 53 -3.30 -7.37 -1.11
CA SER A 53 -4.54 -7.67 -0.38
C SER A 53 -4.47 -9.03 0.29
N VAL A 54 -5.00 -9.11 1.52
CA VAL A 54 -5.19 -10.37 2.21
C VAL A 54 -6.47 -11.02 1.72
N VAL A 55 -6.37 -12.29 1.35
CA VAL A 55 -7.48 -13.12 0.90
C VAL A 55 -7.55 -14.42 1.69
N LYS A 56 -8.77 -14.87 1.97
CA LYS A 56 -9.06 -16.20 2.50
C LYS A 56 -9.27 -17.17 1.34
N ILE A 57 -8.58 -18.31 1.34
CA ILE A 57 -8.88 -19.39 0.41
C ILE A 57 -10.17 -20.09 0.86
N ILE A 58 -11.16 -20.10 0.00
CA ILE A 58 -12.44 -20.83 0.22
C ILE A 58 -12.32 -22.23 -0.35
N GLU A 59 -11.81 -22.35 -1.59
CA GLU A 59 -11.70 -23.63 -2.28
C GLU A 59 -10.47 -23.63 -3.23
N ASN A 60 -9.80 -24.79 -3.30
CA ASN A 60 -8.73 -25.00 -4.28
C ASN A 60 -9.28 -25.69 -5.53
N ARG A 61 -9.04 -25.10 -6.71
CA ARG A 61 -9.54 -25.57 -8.02
C ARG A 61 -8.40 -25.75 -9.03
N GLY A 62 -7.56 -26.74 -8.79
CA GLY A 62 -6.38 -26.98 -9.65
C GLY A 62 -5.36 -25.84 -9.59
N ASP A 63 -5.12 -25.16 -10.72
CA ASP A 63 -4.25 -23.96 -10.85
C ASP A 63 -4.93 -22.66 -10.41
N LYS A 64 -6.24 -22.71 -10.11
CA LYS A 64 -7.05 -21.60 -9.58
C LYS A 64 -7.45 -21.83 -8.14
N ALA A 65 -7.92 -20.78 -7.50
CA ALA A 65 -8.56 -20.81 -6.19
C ALA A 65 -9.78 -19.90 -6.16
N LEU A 66 -10.82 -20.31 -5.45
CA LEU A 66 -11.90 -19.44 -5.03
C LEU A 66 -11.43 -18.73 -3.76
N VAL A 67 -11.44 -17.40 -3.78
CA VAL A 67 -10.95 -16.58 -2.66
C VAL A 67 -12.00 -15.56 -2.23
N LYS A 68 -11.88 -15.12 -0.98
CA LYS A 68 -12.61 -13.99 -0.40
C LYS A 68 -11.61 -12.95 0.06
N ALA A 69 -11.64 -11.76 -0.54
CA ALA A 69 -10.94 -10.58 -0.04
C ALA A 69 -11.78 -9.90 1.04
N LEU A 70 -11.13 -9.29 2.05
CA LEU A 70 -11.85 -8.64 3.16
C LEU A 70 -12.64 -7.41 2.73
N SER A 71 -12.16 -6.70 1.71
CA SER A 71 -12.76 -5.46 1.20
C SER A 71 -13.74 -5.64 0.04
N ILE A 72 -13.94 -6.88 -0.44
CA ILE A 72 -14.75 -7.17 -1.63
C ILE A 72 -15.88 -8.12 -1.22
N PRO A 73 -17.16 -7.78 -1.51
CA PRO A 73 -18.30 -8.61 -1.10
C PRO A 73 -18.38 -9.98 -1.79
N GLU A 74 -17.84 -10.10 -3.02
CA GLU A 74 -17.91 -11.32 -3.81
C GLU A 74 -16.79 -12.30 -3.44
N GLU A 75 -17.06 -13.58 -3.67
CA GLU A 75 -16.04 -14.61 -3.83
C GLU A 75 -15.55 -14.63 -5.27
N LEU A 76 -14.23 -14.71 -5.45
CA LEU A 76 -13.59 -14.53 -6.74
C LEU A 76 -12.70 -15.73 -7.08
N GLU A 77 -12.83 -16.23 -8.31
CA GLU A 77 -11.88 -17.20 -8.85
C GLU A 77 -10.64 -16.45 -9.37
N VAL A 78 -9.46 -16.86 -8.90
CA VAL A 78 -8.17 -16.25 -9.25
C VAL A 78 -7.12 -17.31 -9.53
N SER A 79 -6.04 -16.94 -10.24
CA SER A 79 -4.87 -17.81 -10.42
C SER A 79 -4.08 -17.95 -9.11
N LYS A 80 -3.80 -19.18 -8.68
CA LYS A 80 -2.95 -19.49 -7.51
C LYS A 80 -1.54 -18.97 -7.65
N ALA A 81 -0.99 -18.92 -8.86
CA ALA A 81 0.35 -18.39 -9.13
C ALA A 81 0.50 -16.91 -8.75
N LYS A 82 -0.62 -16.21 -8.55
CA LYS A 82 -0.66 -14.80 -8.10
C LYS A 82 -0.92 -14.65 -6.61
N LEU A 83 -0.86 -15.73 -5.85
CA LEU A 83 -1.00 -15.74 -4.40
C LEU A 83 0.31 -16.16 -3.75
N SER A 84 0.64 -15.57 -2.62
CA SER A 84 1.82 -15.92 -1.83
C SER A 84 1.44 -16.16 -0.37
N THR A 85 2.15 -17.09 0.28
CA THR A 85 2.03 -17.30 1.72
C THR A 85 2.67 -16.15 2.47
N PHE A 86 2.07 -15.81 3.61
CA PHE A 86 2.58 -14.79 4.52
C PHE A 86 2.66 -15.40 5.92
N PRO A 87 3.85 -15.73 6.43
CA PRO A 87 4.00 -16.49 7.69
C PRO A 87 3.33 -15.84 8.89
N SER A 88 3.35 -14.52 8.94
CA SER A 88 2.80 -13.72 10.03
C SER A 88 1.28 -13.64 10.08
N ILE A 89 0.58 -13.88 8.97
CA ILE A 89 -0.88 -13.90 8.96
C ILE A 89 -1.43 -14.88 10.00
N LYS A 90 -0.73 -16.00 10.21
CA LYS A 90 -1.10 -17.00 11.22
C LYS A 90 -0.97 -16.52 12.67
N LYS A 91 -0.12 -15.51 12.92
CA LYS A 91 0.15 -14.99 14.27
C LYS A 91 -0.65 -13.72 14.60
N GLY A 92 -1.39 -13.19 13.62
CA GLY A 92 -2.05 -11.89 13.72
C GLY A 92 -1.07 -10.72 13.60
N PHE A 93 -1.62 -9.53 13.47
CA PHE A 93 -0.88 -8.29 13.38
C PHE A 93 -0.98 -7.51 14.67
N ARG A 94 0.10 -6.85 15.05
CA ARG A 94 0.15 -5.95 16.21
C ARG A 94 0.32 -4.51 15.80
N LYS A 95 0.72 -4.25 14.55
CA LYS A 95 0.95 -2.94 13.97
C LYS A 95 -0.03 -2.70 12.83
N VAL A 96 -0.84 -1.66 12.96
CA VAL A 96 -1.87 -1.30 11.97
C VAL A 96 -1.75 0.18 11.63
N VAL A 97 -1.78 0.47 10.33
CA VAL A 97 -1.94 1.83 9.80
C VAL A 97 -3.29 1.88 9.09
N ALA A 98 -4.20 2.72 9.57
CA ALA A 98 -5.54 2.92 9.01
C ALA A 98 -5.58 4.24 8.26
N ILE A 99 -5.75 4.21 6.94
CA ILE A 99 -5.72 5.35 6.03
C ILE A 99 -7.13 5.68 5.60
N ASP A 100 -7.58 6.89 5.91
CA ASP A 100 -8.87 7.45 5.53
C ASP A 100 -8.68 8.33 4.28
N ILE A 101 -9.16 7.84 3.13
CA ILE A 101 -9.03 8.56 1.86
C ILE A 101 -9.96 9.76 1.83
N GLU A 102 -11.13 9.68 2.43
CA GLU A 102 -12.12 10.75 2.40
C GLU A 102 -11.67 11.97 3.21
N ASN A 103 -11.15 11.72 4.42
CA ASN A 103 -10.69 12.77 5.32
C ASN A 103 -9.19 13.09 5.20
N GLN A 104 -8.48 12.45 4.27
CA GLN A 104 -7.06 12.67 3.97
C GLN A 104 -6.17 12.63 5.21
N ASN A 105 -6.32 11.59 6.02
CA ASN A 105 -5.53 11.35 7.22
C ASN A 105 -5.20 9.86 7.37
N PHE A 106 -4.34 9.52 8.30
CA PHE A 106 -4.17 8.15 8.76
C PHE A 106 -3.90 8.09 10.27
N MET A 107 -4.26 6.94 10.82
CA MET A 107 -4.06 6.58 12.22
C MET A 107 -3.10 5.41 12.32
N VAL A 108 -2.29 5.39 13.35
CA VAL A 108 -1.34 4.31 13.65
C VAL A 108 -1.72 3.66 14.96
N PHE A 109 -1.95 2.36 14.92
CA PHE A 109 -2.32 1.58 16.09
C PHE A 109 -1.27 0.51 16.38
N GLU A 110 -0.99 0.30 17.66
CA GLU A 110 -0.19 -0.81 18.13
C GLU A 110 -0.97 -1.60 19.20
N LYS A 111 -0.89 -2.92 19.12
CA LYS A 111 -1.48 -3.79 20.12
C LYS A 111 -0.48 -4.00 21.25
N SER A 112 -0.81 -3.54 22.44
CA SER A 112 0.01 -3.67 23.64
C SER A 112 0.37 -5.14 23.92
N ARG A 113 1.63 -5.40 24.23
CA ARG A 113 2.09 -6.74 24.63
C ARG A 113 1.69 -7.12 26.05
N GLN A 114 1.40 -6.12 26.85
CA GLN A 114 1.05 -6.30 28.26
C GLN A 114 -0.45 -6.49 28.46
N THR A 115 -1.26 -5.59 27.87
CA THR A 115 -2.71 -5.56 28.06
C THR A 115 -3.47 -6.27 26.94
N ASN A 116 -2.82 -6.54 25.79
CA ASN A 116 -3.43 -7.05 24.57
C ASN A 116 -4.52 -6.12 23.98
N GLU A 117 -4.53 -4.85 24.37
CA GLU A 117 -5.44 -3.81 23.89
C GLU A 117 -4.79 -3.01 22.75
N TRP A 118 -5.61 -2.41 21.89
CA TRP A 118 -5.17 -1.53 20.83
C TRP A 118 -5.01 -0.10 21.34
N GLU A 119 -3.86 0.50 21.07
CA GLU A 119 -3.51 1.86 21.42
C GLU A 119 -3.32 2.68 20.15
N LEU A 120 -3.93 3.88 20.09
CA LEU A 120 -3.67 4.87 19.05
C LEU A 120 -2.35 5.58 19.39
N ILE A 121 -1.30 5.35 18.61
CA ILE A 121 0.03 5.92 18.86
C ILE A 121 0.35 7.12 17.96
N SER A 122 -0.39 7.33 16.87
CA SER A 122 -0.24 8.51 16.02
C SER A 122 -1.48 8.78 15.18
N TYR A 123 -1.73 10.06 14.91
CA TYR A 123 -2.71 10.55 13.95
C TYR A 123 -2.07 11.66 13.12
N VAL A 124 -2.24 11.64 11.79
CA VAL A 124 -1.60 12.64 10.94
C VAL A 124 -2.36 12.86 9.63
N TYR A 125 -2.27 14.06 9.10
CA TYR A 125 -2.77 14.39 7.78
C TYR A 125 -1.91 13.79 6.67
N THR A 126 -2.56 13.45 5.56
CA THR A 126 -1.93 12.82 4.42
C THR A 126 -2.49 13.40 3.11
N LYS A 127 -1.96 12.92 2.00
CA LYS A 127 -2.47 13.14 0.66
C LYS A 127 -2.45 11.83 -0.10
N THR A 128 -3.60 11.40 -0.60
CA THR A 128 -3.78 10.13 -1.30
C THR A 128 -3.83 10.29 -2.81
N GLY A 129 -3.86 9.17 -3.53
CA GLY A 129 -3.90 9.12 -4.99
C GLY A 129 -5.23 9.59 -5.57
N ILE A 130 -5.14 10.21 -6.74
CA ILE A 130 -6.28 10.57 -7.57
C ILE A 130 -6.19 9.87 -8.93
N ASP A 131 -7.31 9.38 -9.44
CA ASP A 131 -7.39 8.91 -10.81
C ASP A 131 -7.26 10.09 -11.76
N SER A 132 -6.19 10.08 -12.54
CA SER A 132 -5.83 11.13 -13.48
C SER A 132 -5.07 10.53 -14.65
N GLU A 133 -4.77 11.29 -15.68
CA GLU A 133 -3.98 10.83 -16.81
C GLU A 133 -2.63 10.21 -16.40
N LEU A 134 -2.00 10.76 -15.37
CA LEU A 134 -0.65 10.38 -14.88
C LEU A 134 -0.65 9.55 -13.59
N GLY A 135 -1.80 9.26 -13.00
CA GLY A 135 -1.88 8.59 -11.71
C GLY A 135 -3.09 7.67 -11.56
N TYR A 136 -3.08 6.90 -10.51
CA TYR A 136 -4.19 6.04 -10.10
C TYR A 136 -4.69 6.48 -8.72
N GLU A 137 -5.93 6.15 -8.40
CA GLU A 137 -6.45 6.22 -7.04
C GLU A 137 -5.63 5.35 -6.09
N THR A 138 -5.54 5.75 -4.82
CA THR A 138 -5.06 4.85 -3.76
C THR A 138 -6.12 3.75 -3.57
N PRO A 139 -5.78 2.47 -3.76
CA PRO A 139 -6.78 1.41 -3.70
C PRO A 139 -7.25 1.19 -2.26
N LYS A 140 -8.56 1.01 -2.09
CA LYS A 140 -9.16 0.60 -0.81
C LYS A 140 -8.91 -0.88 -0.55
N GLY A 141 -8.72 -1.26 0.71
CA GLY A 141 -8.50 -2.66 1.07
C GLY A 141 -7.69 -2.88 2.32
N PHE A 142 -7.28 -4.14 2.50
CA PHE A 142 -6.52 -4.65 3.65
C PHE A 142 -5.23 -5.26 3.14
N PHE A 143 -4.08 -4.64 3.47
CA PHE A 143 -2.81 -4.90 2.83
C PHE A 143 -1.73 -5.37 3.79
N THR A 144 -0.89 -6.28 3.33
CA THR A 144 0.39 -6.61 3.98
C THR A 144 1.49 -5.69 3.49
N VAL A 145 2.49 -5.41 4.34
CA VAL A 145 3.65 -4.58 4.01
C VAL A 145 4.86 -5.45 3.69
N PRO A 146 5.29 -5.55 2.42
CA PRO A 146 6.39 -6.45 2.05
C PRO A 146 7.78 -5.83 2.21
N VAL A 147 7.92 -4.52 2.06
CA VAL A 147 9.22 -3.83 2.04
C VAL A 147 9.11 -2.38 2.45
N VAL A 148 10.15 -1.91 3.11
CA VAL A 148 10.35 -0.51 3.50
C VAL A 148 11.68 -0.04 2.93
N LYS A 149 11.76 1.21 2.47
CA LYS A 149 12.96 1.79 1.84
C LYS A 149 13.33 3.11 2.49
N TYR A 150 14.61 3.37 2.68
CA TYR A 150 15.08 4.70 3.09
C TYR A 150 14.76 5.76 2.05
N VAL A 151 15.05 5.46 0.78
CA VAL A 151 14.87 6.36 -0.33
C VAL A 151 14.18 5.62 -1.48
N MET A 152 13.13 6.22 -1.99
CA MET A 152 12.43 5.78 -3.19
C MET A 152 12.67 6.83 -4.30
N PRO A 153 13.50 6.53 -5.31
CA PRO A 153 13.57 7.36 -6.51
C PRO A 153 12.27 7.22 -7.31
N TYR A 154 11.88 8.30 -7.99
CA TYR A 154 10.78 8.24 -8.94
C TYR A 154 11.19 8.94 -10.24
N THR A 155 10.54 8.54 -11.33
CA THR A 155 10.82 9.01 -12.68
C THR A 155 9.71 9.93 -13.18
N ASP A 156 10.04 10.78 -14.14
CA ASP A 156 9.09 11.52 -14.95
C ASP A 156 8.48 10.62 -16.06
N GLU A 157 7.75 11.24 -16.96
CA GLU A 157 7.08 10.58 -18.09
C GLU A 157 8.06 10.02 -19.12
N THR A 158 9.28 10.57 -19.16
CA THR A 158 10.36 10.13 -20.08
C THR A 158 11.19 8.99 -19.48
N GLY A 159 10.92 8.60 -18.23
CA GLY A 159 11.69 7.60 -17.49
C GLY A 159 12.95 8.15 -16.83
N GLN A 160 13.21 9.45 -16.91
CA GLN A 160 14.34 10.09 -16.23
C GLN A 160 14.04 10.32 -14.76
N LYS A 161 15.10 10.34 -13.92
CA LYS A 161 14.95 10.60 -12.48
C LYS A 161 14.36 11.99 -12.26
N ALA A 162 13.15 12.05 -11.74
CA ALA A 162 12.46 13.30 -11.41
C ALA A 162 12.74 13.76 -9.98
N GLY A 163 12.98 12.83 -9.06
CA GLY A 163 13.22 13.16 -7.66
C GLY A 163 13.30 11.95 -6.75
N THR A 164 13.20 12.22 -5.46
CA THR A 164 13.19 11.18 -4.40
C THR A 164 12.12 11.45 -3.35
N ALA A 165 11.62 10.37 -2.76
CA ALA A 165 10.83 10.40 -1.53
C ALA A 165 11.53 9.53 -0.48
N LYS A 166 11.53 9.96 0.78
CA LYS A 166 12.16 9.22 1.87
C LYS A 166 11.17 8.38 2.64
N PHE A 167 11.70 7.36 3.32
CA PHE A 167 10.96 6.51 4.26
C PHE A 167 9.72 5.88 3.62
N ALA A 168 9.93 5.22 2.48
CA ALA A 168 8.86 4.67 1.66
C ALA A 168 8.47 3.27 2.12
N ILE A 169 7.20 3.06 2.40
CA ILE A 169 6.60 1.83 2.91
C ILE A 169 5.64 1.32 1.83
N ARG A 170 5.98 0.21 1.16
CA ARG A 170 5.12 -0.36 0.13
C ARG A 170 3.96 -1.12 0.75
N PHE A 171 2.73 -0.83 0.33
CA PHE A 171 1.53 -1.54 0.80
C PHE A 171 0.68 -2.12 -0.34
N CYS A 172 0.89 -1.70 -1.60
CA CYS A 172 0.20 -2.28 -2.76
C CYS A 172 1.08 -2.20 -4.01
N GLY A 173 0.61 -2.67 -5.14
CA GLY A 173 1.32 -2.65 -6.43
C GLY A 173 1.66 -1.24 -6.89
N GLY A 174 2.92 -0.83 -6.74
CA GLY A 174 3.39 0.51 -7.06
C GLY A 174 2.94 1.61 -6.09
N GLY A 175 2.15 1.31 -5.06
CA GLY A 175 1.70 2.25 -4.04
C GLY A 175 2.55 2.19 -2.77
N TYR A 176 3.01 3.37 -2.33
CA TYR A 176 3.83 3.54 -1.14
C TYR A 176 3.24 4.63 -0.23
N LEU A 177 3.33 4.43 1.07
CA LEU A 177 3.27 5.54 2.02
C LEU A 177 4.69 6.07 2.19
N HIS A 178 4.88 7.39 2.04
CA HIS A 178 6.22 8.00 2.05
C HIS A 178 6.19 9.46 2.48
N GLY A 179 7.36 9.99 2.85
CA GLY A 179 7.56 11.40 3.12
C GLY A 179 7.35 12.27 1.88
N THR A 180 7.26 13.57 2.10
CA THR A 180 7.06 14.54 1.03
C THR A 180 8.17 14.42 -0.02
N PRO A 181 7.84 14.20 -1.31
CA PRO A 181 8.83 14.03 -2.36
C PRO A 181 9.48 15.36 -2.74
N ILE A 182 10.78 15.30 -3.03
CA ILE A 182 11.57 16.43 -3.52
C ILE A 182 12.05 16.13 -4.94
N ASN A 183 11.75 17.03 -5.87
CA ASN A 183 12.25 16.96 -7.23
C ASN A 183 13.73 17.38 -7.28
N VAL A 184 14.43 16.98 -8.33
CA VAL A 184 15.86 17.31 -8.50
C VAL A 184 16.11 18.82 -8.45
N GLN A 185 15.24 19.62 -9.08
CA GLN A 185 15.35 21.08 -9.10
C GLN A 185 15.05 21.75 -7.76
N GLU A 186 14.35 21.07 -6.87
CA GLU A 186 13.95 21.57 -5.56
C GLU A 186 15.02 21.35 -4.47
N GLU A 187 16.02 20.51 -4.74
CA GLU A 187 17.09 20.19 -3.78
C GLU A 187 17.86 21.43 -3.30
N VAL A 188 18.01 22.44 -4.16
CA VAL A 188 18.72 23.69 -3.84
C VAL A 188 18.01 24.47 -2.71
N ASN A 189 16.67 24.35 -2.63
CA ASN A 189 15.87 25.03 -1.60
C ASN A 189 14.87 24.07 -0.94
N LYS A 190 15.37 22.91 -0.55
CA LYS A 190 14.60 21.78 -0.07
C LYS A 190 13.62 22.13 1.07
N GLU A 191 14.10 22.85 2.07
CA GLU A 191 13.30 23.24 3.26
C GLU A 191 12.05 24.05 2.87
N PHE A 192 12.21 24.98 1.94
CA PHE A 192 11.09 25.79 1.44
C PHE A 192 10.04 24.92 0.73
N PHE A 193 10.46 24.02 -0.17
CA PHE A 193 9.55 23.16 -0.90
C PHE A 193 8.88 22.11 -0.01
N LEU A 194 9.58 21.58 0.99
CA LEU A 194 8.98 20.70 1.97
C LEU A 194 7.83 21.40 2.70
N ARG A 195 8.07 22.58 3.24
CA ARG A 195 7.03 23.36 3.95
C ARG A 195 5.83 23.66 3.07
N GLN A 196 6.02 24.09 1.84
CA GLN A 196 4.93 24.37 0.90
C GLN A 196 4.08 23.12 0.61
N LYS A 197 4.75 21.98 0.35
CA LYS A 197 4.04 20.74 0.01
C LYS A 197 3.34 20.13 1.22
N GLU A 198 3.93 20.21 2.40
CA GLU A 198 3.36 19.69 3.64
C GLU A 198 2.18 20.53 4.14
N PHE A 199 2.16 21.82 3.84
CA PHE A 199 1.02 22.70 4.16
C PHE A 199 -0.29 22.24 3.52
N THR A 200 -0.25 21.51 2.42
CA THR A 200 -1.42 21.00 1.71
C THR A 200 -1.83 19.58 2.11
N LEU A 201 -1.19 18.96 3.10
CA LEU A 201 -1.61 17.65 3.63
C LEU A 201 -2.98 17.80 4.34
N GLY A 202 -3.83 16.80 4.17
CA GLY A 202 -5.18 16.79 4.76
C GLY A 202 -6.23 17.59 3.97
N THR A 203 -5.88 18.19 2.83
CA THR A 203 -6.81 19.08 2.12
C THR A 203 -7.48 18.45 0.89
N TYR A 204 -6.75 17.71 0.06
CA TYR A 204 -7.28 17.10 -1.17
C TYR A 204 -6.40 15.94 -1.63
N THR A 205 -6.98 15.04 -2.43
CA THR A 205 -6.25 13.99 -3.15
C THR A 205 -5.35 14.59 -4.22
N GLY A 206 -4.23 13.97 -4.55
CA GLY A 206 -3.35 14.56 -5.58
C GLY A 206 -2.01 13.86 -5.76
N THR A 207 -1.88 12.60 -5.37
CA THR A 207 -0.71 11.77 -5.69
C THR A 207 -1.00 10.81 -6.85
N ARG A 208 0.02 10.10 -7.32
CA ARG A 208 -0.10 9.10 -8.40
C ARG A 208 -0.37 7.68 -7.87
N LYS A 209 -1.17 7.49 -6.83
CA LYS A 209 -1.49 6.24 -6.11
C LYS A 209 -0.93 6.19 -4.69
N CYS A 210 0.19 6.85 -4.42
CA CYS A 210 0.85 6.81 -3.12
C CYS A 210 0.07 7.56 -2.04
N VAL A 211 0.42 7.29 -0.80
CA VAL A 211 -0.01 8.03 0.38
C VAL A 211 1.16 8.90 0.83
N ARG A 212 1.03 10.21 0.73
CA ARG A 212 2.06 11.17 1.10
C ARG A 212 1.78 11.73 2.48
N THR A 213 2.81 11.80 3.32
CA THR A 213 2.78 12.49 4.62
C THR A 213 4.02 13.37 4.79
N SER A 214 4.16 14.06 5.92
CA SER A 214 5.38 14.81 6.22
C SER A 214 6.60 13.89 6.31
N GLU A 215 7.80 14.40 6.00
CA GLU A 215 9.03 13.62 6.10
C GLU A 215 9.25 13.12 7.54
N GLY A 216 8.89 13.92 8.55
CA GLY A 216 8.99 13.55 9.95
C GLY A 216 8.09 12.38 10.34
N HIS A 217 6.83 12.37 9.89
CA HIS A 217 5.92 11.25 10.15
C HIS A 217 6.26 10.00 9.36
N ALA A 218 6.71 10.14 8.12
CA ALA A 218 7.19 9.00 7.35
C ALA A 218 8.41 8.35 8.03
N LYS A 219 9.32 9.17 8.60
CA LYS A 219 10.44 8.68 9.40
C LYS A 219 9.99 7.95 10.66
N PHE A 220 9.04 8.51 11.40
CA PHE A 220 8.46 7.86 12.57
C PHE A 220 7.91 6.47 12.22
N LEU A 221 7.09 6.36 11.17
CA LEU A 221 6.55 5.08 10.72
C LEU A 221 7.64 4.10 10.28
N PHE A 222 8.63 4.59 9.55
CA PHE A 222 9.76 3.77 9.12
C PHE A 222 10.50 3.18 10.32
N ASP A 223 10.87 3.99 11.30
CA ASP A 223 11.59 3.56 12.49
C ASP A 223 10.74 2.59 13.33
N TRP A 224 9.45 2.87 13.48
CA TRP A 224 8.50 2.01 14.20
C TRP A 224 8.32 0.65 13.54
N LEU A 225 8.27 0.59 12.21
CA LEU A 225 8.11 -0.65 11.46
C LEU A 225 9.39 -1.48 11.43
N VAL A 226 10.53 -0.85 11.25
CA VAL A 226 11.84 -1.52 11.09
C VAL A 226 12.48 -1.87 12.42
N GLY A 227 12.35 -1.00 13.43
CA GLY A 227 12.93 -1.15 14.75
C GLY A 227 14.45 -0.89 14.78
N SER A 228 15.23 -1.74 14.13
CA SER A 228 16.70 -1.61 14.04
C SER A 228 17.14 -1.56 12.57
N PRO A 229 17.14 -0.37 11.96
CA PRO A 229 17.46 -0.23 10.54
C PRO A 229 18.93 -0.55 10.22
N ASN A 230 19.16 -1.29 9.13
CA ASN A 230 20.49 -1.47 8.55
C ASN A 230 20.84 -0.26 7.68
N LYS A 231 21.79 0.56 8.12
CA LYS A 231 22.19 1.79 7.41
C LYS A 231 22.90 1.54 6.07
N ASP A 232 23.42 0.33 5.86
CA ASP A 232 24.14 -0.04 4.64
C ASP A 232 23.21 -0.55 3.53
N SER A 233 21.92 -0.68 3.80
CA SER A 233 20.91 -1.14 2.85
C SER A 233 19.78 -0.14 2.68
N ASN A 234 19.39 0.14 1.45
CA ASN A 234 18.21 0.96 1.17
C ASN A 234 16.91 0.20 1.52
N ASP A 235 16.85 -1.09 1.20
CA ASP A 235 15.70 -1.94 1.48
C ASP A 235 15.82 -2.51 2.89
N GLN A 236 14.78 -2.32 3.69
CA GLN A 236 14.73 -2.72 5.08
C GLN A 236 13.70 -3.83 5.28
N ARG A 237 13.95 -4.67 6.29
CA ARG A 237 12.97 -5.64 6.77
C ARG A 237 12.20 -5.07 7.94
N LEU A 238 10.93 -5.45 8.02
CA LEU A 238 10.10 -5.14 9.18
C LEU A 238 10.59 -5.93 10.41
N SER A 239 10.54 -5.30 11.58
CA SER A 239 10.81 -5.99 12.87
C SER A 239 9.71 -6.99 13.22
N GLU A 240 8.49 -6.66 12.84
CA GLU A 240 7.30 -7.50 12.87
C GLU A 240 6.34 -7.06 11.78
N ASP A 241 5.44 -7.97 11.36
CA ASP A 241 4.53 -7.67 10.28
C ASP A 241 3.53 -6.59 10.65
N ALA A 242 3.24 -5.74 9.67
CA ALA A 242 2.30 -4.65 9.76
C ALA A 242 1.17 -4.80 8.75
N TYR A 243 0.04 -4.21 9.09
CA TYR A 243 -1.17 -4.26 8.31
C TYR A 243 -1.63 -2.85 7.94
N PHE A 244 -1.92 -2.63 6.66
CA PHE A 244 -2.49 -1.37 6.20
C PHE A 244 -3.96 -1.58 5.85
N ILE A 245 -4.80 -0.73 6.39
CA ILE A 245 -6.24 -0.66 6.08
C ILE A 245 -6.44 0.67 5.35
N VAL A 246 -7.03 0.62 4.16
CA VAL A 246 -7.37 1.81 3.36
C VAL A 246 -8.87 1.81 3.09
N PHE A 247 -9.58 2.86 3.48
CA PHE A 247 -11.03 2.95 3.40
C PHE A 247 -11.53 4.35 2.98
#